data_916684f1220c9da3e7e9745816d5ae2b
#
_entry.id   916684f1220c9da3e7e9745816d5ae2b
#
_cell.length_a   1.000
_cell.length_b   1.000
_cell.length_c   1.000
_cell.angle_alpha   90.00
_cell.angle_beta   90.00
_cell.angle_gamma   90.00
#
_symmetry.space_group_name_H-M   'P 1'
#
loop_
_entity.id
_entity.type
_entity.pdbx_description
1 polymer ?
#
loop_
_entity_poly.entity_id
_entity_poly.type
_entity_poly.pdbx_seq_one_letter_code
_entity_poly.pdbx_strand_id
1 'polypeptide(L)'
;FMGDLKEQAENPEQKVQCGITEVDDCMVVGFKPGTLTLSVADVGGGKSTMMLNISFGLFKKGHNILFLPLEMSFEEIFKKFLCRETLIDFNRFANPAMLTDQDWECLKSHGEVIKKFQQKFLWADVKSRPTVAEIKRAIERKLKYFQPAVIVIDYIANIKPDAGSDNWLAIG
;
A
#
# COMPACT_ATOMS: atom_id res chain seq x y z
N PHE A 1 -14.27 28.01 14.74
CA PHE A 1 -13.13 28.11 13.79
C PHE A 1 -11.82 28.50 14.50
N MET A 2 -11.75 29.60 15.26
CA MET A 2 -10.51 30.00 15.97
C MET A 2 -10.18 29.05 17.14
N GLY A 3 -11.18 28.51 17.84
CA GLY A 3 -11.01 27.47 18.87
C GLY A 3 -10.42 26.18 18.28
N ASP A 4 -10.96 25.74 17.15
CA ASP A 4 -10.52 24.54 16.44
C ASP A 4 -9.07 24.65 15.96
N LEU A 5 -8.64 25.86 15.53
CA LEU A 5 -7.24 26.09 15.11
C LEU A 5 -6.26 26.04 16.30
N LYS A 6 -6.68 26.52 17.50
CA LYS A 6 -5.86 26.39 18.70
C LYS A 6 -5.75 24.95 19.18
N GLU A 7 -6.84 24.22 19.17
CA GLU A 7 -6.86 22.80 19.52
C GLU A 7 -6.00 21.94 18.56
N GLN A 8 -6.02 22.26 17.26
CA GLN A 8 -5.13 21.64 16.26
C GLN A 8 -3.66 22.02 16.46
N ALA A 9 -3.36 23.22 16.95
CA ALA A 9 -1.99 23.64 17.25
C ALA A 9 -1.45 22.99 18.52
N GLU A 10 -2.30 22.77 19.52
CA GLU A 10 -1.96 22.15 20.80
C GLU A 10 -1.91 20.61 20.71
N ASN A 11 -2.72 20.03 19.82
CA ASN A 11 -2.72 18.61 19.48
C ASN A 11 -2.46 18.44 17.98
N PRO A 12 -1.20 18.55 17.52
CA PRO A 12 -0.88 18.28 16.13
C PRO A 12 -1.28 16.83 15.83
N GLU A 13 -2.31 16.65 14.99
CA GLU A 13 -2.70 15.32 14.49
C GLU A 13 -1.45 14.56 14.11
N GLN A 14 -1.28 13.34 14.61
CA GLN A 14 -0.10 12.54 14.31
C GLN A 14 0.02 12.42 12.78
N LYS A 15 0.99 13.12 12.22
CA LYS A 15 1.28 13.07 10.79
C LYS A 15 1.69 11.66 10.43
N VAL A 16 0.89 10.99 9.63
CA VAL A 16 1.25 9.68 9.09
C VAL A 16 2.19 9.92 7.92
N GLN A 17 3.47 9.70 8.14
CA GLN A 17 4.55 9.90 7.16
C GLN A 17 5.02 8.57 6.62
N CYS A 18 5.33 8.49 5.32
CA CYS A 18 5.82 7.26 4.71
C CYS A 18 7.34 7.03 4.83
N GLY A 19 8.10 8.07 5.21
CA GLY A 19 9.56 8.00 5.32
C GLY A 19 10.29 8.16 3.99
N ILE A 20 9.61 8.60 2.94
CA ILE A 20 10.20 9.08 1.68
C ILE A 20 10.17 10.60 1.79
N THR A 21 11.36 11.19 1.98
CA THR A 21 11.51 12.63 2.30
C THR A 21 10.75 13.52 1.31
N GLU A 22 10.92 13.27 0.01
CA GLU A 22 10.30 14.07 -1.04
C GLU A 22 8.76 14.00 -1.00
N VAL A 23 8.20 12.84 -0.65
CA VAL A 23 6.75 12.66 -0.50
C VAL A 23 6.27 13.31 0.79
N ASP A 24 6.98 13.09 1.89
CA ASP A 24 6.62 13.62 3.20
C ASP A 24 6.71 15.16 3.24
N ASP A 25 7.67 15.76 2.52
CA ASP A 25 7.84 17.20 2.37
C ASP A 25 6.73 17.82 1.49
N CYS A 26 6.34 17.15 0.40
CA CYS A 26 5.21 17.57 -0.43
C CYS A 26 3.88 17.51 0.34
N MET A 27 3.76 16.54 1.24
CA MET A 27 2.57 16.35 2.06
C MET A 27 2.72 17.03 3.42
N VAL A 28 2.62 18.36 3.45
CA VAL A 28 2.83 19.22 4.66
C VAL A 28 2.16 18.66 5.93
N VAL A 29 1.04 17.98 5.79
CA VAL A 29 0.27 17.38 6.90
C VAL A 29 0.35 15.87 6.95
N GLY A 30 1.15 15.21 6.08
CA GLY A 30 1.19 13.75 5.95
C GLY A 30 -0.11 13.17 5.39
N PHE A 31 -0.26 11.86 5.51
CA PHE A 31 -1.51 11.17 5.18
C PHE A 31 -2.51 11.35 6.32
N LYS A 32 -3.57 12.12 6.10
CA LYS A 32 -4.60 12.38 7.11
C LYS A 32 -5.69 11.32 7.11
N PRO A 33 -6.22 10.92 8.29
CA PRO A 33 -7.43 10.10 8.36
C PRO A 33 -8.60 10.76 7.63
N GLY A 34 -9.39 9.95 6.91
CA GLY A 34 -10.57 10.42 6.18
C GLY A 34 -10.26 11.19 4.89
N THR A 35 -9.02 11.25 4.43
CA THR A 35 -8.65 11.88 3.16
C THR A 35 -8.34 10.85 2.08
N LEU A 36 -8.53 11.24 0.82
CA LEU A 36 -8.14 10.49 -0.37
C LEU A 36 -6.88 11.12 -0.98
N THR A 37 -5.84 10.32 -1.16
CA THR A 37 -4.62 10.72 -1.88
C THR A 37 -4.55 9.97 -3.20
N LEU A 38 -4.36 10.68 -4.30
CA LEU A 38 -4.22 10.11 -5.63
C LEU A 38 -2.77 10.20 -6.10
N SER A 39 -2.22 9.09 -6.58
CA SER A 39 -0.95 9.05 -7.31
C SER A 39 -1.23 8.94 -8.80
N VAL A 40 -0.77 9.91 -9.58
CA VAL A 40 -0.98 9.97 -11.03
C VAL A 40 0.37 9.96 -11.74
N ALA A 41 0.52 9.13 -12.76
CA ALA A 41 1.68 9.11 -13.65
C ALA A 41 1.30 8.43 -14.96
N ASP A 42 2.09 8.63 -16.00
CA ASP A 42 1.93 7.94 -17.28
C ASP A 42 2.10 6.42 -17.16
N VAL A 43 1.72 5.69 -18.21
CA VAL A 43 1.96 4.24 -18.30
C VAL A 43 3.47 3.99 -18.20
N GLY A 44 3.85 3.06 -17.34
CA GLY A 44 5.28 2.79 -17.06
C GLY A 44 5.96 3.80 -16.13
N GLY A 45 5.30 4.89 -15.71
CA GLY A 45 5.83 5.94 -14.84
C GLY A 45 6.03 5.55 -13.37
N GLY A 46 5.95 4.26 -13.04
CA GLY A 46 6.30 3.75 -11.70
C GLY A 46 5.23 3.92 -10.62
N LYS A 47 3.96 4.16 -10.97
CA LYS A 47 2.85 4.32 -10.01
C LYS A 47 2.82 3.22 -8.95
N SER A 48 2.73 1.96 -9.38
CA SER A 48 2.67 0.79 -8.47
C SER A 48 3.92 0.67 -7.61
N THR A 49 5.09 0.97 -8.17
CA THR A 49 6.36 0.98 -7.42
C THR A 49 6.33 2.07 -6.35
N MET A 50 5.86 3.28 -6.66
CA MET A 50 5.74 4.36 -5.69
C MET A 50 4.74 4.00 -4.59
N MET A 51 3.56 3.49 -4.95
CA MET A 51 2.53 3.07 -3.98
C MET A 51 3.03 1.97 -3.04
N LEU A 52 3.78 0.99 -3.57
CA LEU A 52 4.43 -0.03 -2.74
C LEU A 52 5.50 0.56 -1.82
N ASN A 53 6.34 1.47 -2.31
CA ASN A 53 7.37 2.11 -1.49
C ASN A 53 6.76 2.94 -0.36
N ILE A 54 5.70 3.70 -0.62
CA ILE A 54 4.94 4.42 0.39
C ILE A 54 4.36 3.43 1.42
N SER A 55 3.72 2.35 0.94
CA SER A 55 3.12 1.32 1.80
C SER A 55 4.14 0.62 2.69
N PHE A 56 5.30 0.28 2.14
CA PHE A 56 6.39 -0.33 2.92
C PHE A 56 7.01 0.66 3.93
N GLY A 57 7.12 1.93 3.56
CA GLY A 57 7.57 2.97 4.48
C GLY A 57 6.62 3.15 5.66
N LEU A 58 5.33 3.22 5.41
CA LEU A 58 4.28 3.26 6.43
C LEU A 58 4.31 2.01 7.33
N PHE A 59 4.46 0.82 6.72
CA PHE A 59 4.63 -0.42 7.48
C PHE A 59 5.86 -0.37 8.40
N LYS A 60 6.99 0.12 7.92
CA LYS A 60 8.23 0.28 8.72
C LYS A 60 8.01 1.19 9.93
N LYS A 61 7.20 2.21 9.81
CA LYS A 61 6.78 3.09 10.91
C LYS A 61 5.73 2.46 11.83
N GLY A 62 5.34 1.22 11.57
CA GLY A 62 4.48 0.42 12.44
C GLY A 62 2.99 0.51 12.12
N HIS A 63 2.60 1.17 11.03
CA HIS A 63 1.21 1.26 10.61
C HIS A 63 0.71 -0.06 10.01
N ASN A 64 -0.58 -0.31 10.19
CA ASN A 64 -1.29 -1.41 9.53
C ASN A 64 -1.73 -0.97 8.15
N ILE A 65 -1.45 -1.77 7.12
CA ILE A 65 -1.75 -1.48 5.73
C ILE A 65 -2.74 -2.50 5.19
N LEU A 66 -3.83 -2.03 4.57
CA LEU A 66 -4.70 -2.87 3.76
C LEU A 66 -4.47 -2.54 2.29
N PHE A 67 -3.91 -3.47 1.54
CA PHE A 67 -3.57 -3.30 0.14
C PHE A 67 -4.56 -4.06 -0.76
N LEU A 68 -5.09 -3.39 -1.79
CA LEU A 68 -5.94 -3.99 -2.81
C LEU A 68 -5.17 -4.01 -4.13
N PRO A 69 -4.48 -5.11 -4.44
CA PRO A 69 -3.77 -5.26 -5.70
C PRO A 69 -4.78 -5.60 -6.81
N LEU A 70 -5.00 -4.68 -7.75
CA LEU A 70 -5.88 -4.91 -8.90
C LEU A 70 -5.08 -5.27 -10.17
N GLU A 71 -3.77 -5.19 -10.12
CA GLU A 71 -2.86 -5.49 -11.24
C GLU A 71 -1.87 -6.59 -10.89
N MET A 72 -1.22 -6.49 -9.73
CA MET A 72 -0.17 -7.41 -9.31
C MET A 72 -0.71 -8.51 -8.39
N SER A 73 -0.07 -9.68 -8.39
CA SER A 73 -0.37 -10.71 -7.39
C SER A 73 0.24 -10.34 -6.02
N PHE A 74 -0.37 -10.86 -4.95
CA PHE A 74 0.22 -10.71 -3.61
C PHE A 74 1.63 -11.33 -3.53
N GLU A 75 1.84 -12.46 -4.19
CA GLU A 75 3.15 -13.12 -4.24
C GLU A 75 4.22 -12.20 -4.80
N GLU A 76 3.92 -11.45 -5.87
CA GLU A 76 4.83 -10.48 -6.46
C GLU A 76 5.11 -9.31 -5.50
N ILE A 77 4.08 -8.80 -4.83
CA ILE A 77 4.21 -7.75 -3.80
C ILE A 77 5.12 -8.24 -2.67
N PHE A 78 4.91 -9.46 -2.21
CA PHE A 78 5.72 -10.05 -1.14
C PHE A 78 7.19 -10.25 -1.56
N LYS A 79 7.43 -10.71 -2.80
CA LYS A 79 8.79 -10.79 -3.36
C LYS A 79 9.46 -9.41 -3.42
N LYS A 80 8.75 -8.38 -3.85
CA LYS A 80 9.26 -6.98 -3.85
C LYS A 80 9.57 -6.49 -2.44
N PHE A 81 8.74 -6.85 -1.45
CA PHE A 81 9.04 -6.57 -0.05
C PHE A 81 10.33 -7.27 0.40
N LEU A 82 10.49 -8.56 0.11
CA LEU A 82 11.70 -9.31 0.46
C LEU A 82 12.94 -8.69 -0.19
N CYS A 83 12.90 -8.34 -1.48
CA CYS A 83 14.01 -7.68 -2.18
C CYS A 83 14.42 -6.39 -1.47
N ARG A 84 13.45 -5.58 -1.07
CA ARG A 84 13.73 -4.31 -0.37
C ARG A 84 14.35 -4.52 1.01
N GLU A 85 13.88 -5.53 1.75
CA GLU A 85 14.37 -5.79 3.10
C GLU A 85 15.75 -6.44 3.12
N THR A 86 16.00 -7.37 2.20
CA THR A 86 17.20 -8.21 2.19
C THR A 86 18.27 -7.77 1.19
N LEU A 87 17.91 -6.88 0.25
CA LEU A 87 18.72 -6.48 -0.91
C LEU A 87 19.09 -7.64 -1.85
N ILE A 88 18.42 -8.79 -1.72
CA ILE A 88 18.56 -9.92 -2.64
C ILE A 88 17.85 -9.57 -3.94
N ASP A 89 18.47 -9.86 -5.08
CA ASP A 89 17.94 -9.57 -6.41
C ASP A 89 16.57 -10.26 -6.65
N PHE A 90 15.65 -9.56 -7.30
CA PHE A 90 14.30 -10.06 -7.59
C PHE A 90 14.30 -11.36 -8.41
N ASN A 91 15.24 -11.52 -9.36
CA ASN A 91 15.32 -12.72 -10.19
C ASN A 91 15.59 -13.98 -9.36
N ARG A 92 16.29 -13.87 -8.23
CA ARG A 92 16.52 -14.99 -7.33
C ARG A 92 15.22 -15.42 -6.64
N PHE A 93 14.34 -14.48 -6.29
CA PHE A 93 13.01 -14.80 -5.78
C PHE A 93 12.05 -15.31 -6.86
N ALA A 94 12.21 -14.85 -8.10
CA ALA A 94 11.45 -15.35 -9.24
C ALA A 94 11.80 -16.81 -9.57
N ASN A 95 13.09 -17.18 -9.39
CA ASN A 95 13.58 -18.56 -9.51
C ASN A 95 14.31 -18.99 -8.23
N PRO A 96 13.61 -19.58 -7.25
CA PRO A 96 14.20 -19.95 -5.95
C PRO A 96 15.40 -20.90 -6.01
N ALA A 97 15.59 -21.62 -7.12
CA ALA A 97 16.78 -22.44 -7.33
C ALA A 97 18.08 -21.61 -7.45
N MET A 98 17.97 -20.30 -7.64
CA MET A 98 19.09 -19.37 -7.68
C MET A 98 19.47 -18.80 -6.31
N LEU A 99 18.67 -19.08 -5.26
CA LEU A 99 18.98 -18.64 -3.90
C LEU A 99 20.17 -19.43 -3.35
N THR A 100 21.16 -18.71 -2.87
CA THR A 100 22.36 -19.27 -2.26
C THR A 100 22.14 -19.52 -0.76
N ASP A 101 23.05 -20.26 -0.12
CA ASP A 101 23.01 -20.47 1.34
C ASP A 101 23.09 -19.14 2.10
N GLN A 102 23.87 -18.17 1.60
CA GLN A 102 23.94 -16.83 2.16
C GLN A 102 22.60 -16.09 2.06
N ASP A 103 21.88 -16.23 0.96
CA ASP A 103 20.53 -15.64 0.81
C ASP A 103 19.54 -16.25 1.83
N TRP A 104 19.63 -17.57 2.05
CA TRP A 104 18.81 -18.25 3.06
C TRP A 104 19.14 -17.82 4.48
N GLU A 105 20.39 -17.60 4.80
CA GLU A 105 20.80 -17.04 6.11
C GLU A 105 20.31 -15.60 6.27
N CYS A 106 20.43 -14.79 5.21
CA CYS A 106 19.88 -13.43 5.20
C CYS A 106 18.38 -13.42 5.45
N LEU A 107 17.60 -14.27 4.75
CA LEU A 107 16.15 -14.40 4.97
C LEU A 107 15.82 -14.82 6.41
N LYS A 108 16.56 -15.76 6.99
CA LYS A 108 16.39 -16.17 8.39
C LYS A 108 16.64 -15.02 9.35
N SER A 109 17.68 -14.22 9.12
CA SER A 109 17.97 -13.05 9.98
C SER A 109 16.88 -11.98 9.94
N HIS A 110 16.12 -11.90 8.83
CA HIS A 110 14.99 -10.98 8.67
C HIS A 110 13.64 -11.61 9.08
N GLY A 111 13.64 -12.79 9.68
CA GLY A 111 12.43 -13.57 9.99
C GLY A 111 11.39 -12.78 10.82
N GLU A 112 11.82 -12.00 11.82
CA GLU A 112 10.91 -11.19 12.63
C GLU A 112 10.23 -10.07 11.83
N VAL A 113 10.95 -9.42 10.93
CA VAL A 113 10.38 -8.37 10.05
C VAL A 113 9.39 -8.99 9.07
N ILE A 114 9.73 -10.14 8.49
CA ILE A 114 8.86 -10.89 7.58
C ILE A 114 7.57 -11.31 8.29
N LYS A 115 7.66 -11.85 9.49
CA LYS A 115 6.51 -12.21 10.32
C LYS A 115 5.63 -10.99 10.64
N LYS A 116 6.25 -9.88 11.01
CA LYS A 116 5.54 -8.62 11.27
C LYS A 116 4.84 -8.09 10.01
N PHE A 117 5.46 -8.22 8.84
CA PHE A 117 4.84 -7.87 7.57
C PHE A 117 3.55 -8.66 7.33
N GLN A 118 3.57 -9.97 7.50
CA GLN A 118 2.39 -10.81 7.35
C GLN A 118 1.24 -10.46 8.31
N GLN A 119 1.54 -9.87 9.47
CA GLN A 119 0.55 -9.45 10.45
C GLN A 119 -0.03 -8.06 10.20
N LYS A 120 0.78 -7.13 9.69
CA LYS A 120 0.45 -5.71 9.56
C LYS A 120 0.17 -5.25 8.13
N PHE A 121 0.55 -6.04 7.15
CA PHE A 121 0.31 -5.76 5.74
C PHE A 121 -0.63 -6.82 5.18
N LEU A 122 -1.92 -6.52 5.21
CA LEU A 122 -2.94 -7.41 4.67
C LEU A 122 -3.35 -6.97 3.26
N TRP A 123 -3.84 -7.93 2.51
CA TRP A 123 -4.47 -7.67 1.21
C TRP A 123 -5.93 -8.09 1.21
N ALA A 124 -6.72 -7.42 0.39
CA ALA A 124 -8.08 -7.81 0.12
C ALA A 124 -8.19 -8.41 -1.28
N ASP A 125 -8.58 -9.69 -1.33
CA ASP A 125 -8.83 -10.36 -2.60
C ASP A 125 -10.10 -9.81 -3.24
N VAL A 126 -9.97 -9.31 -4.45
CA VAL A 126 -11.06 -8.90 -5.32
C VAL A 126 -10.87 -9.55 -6.69
N LYS A 127 -11.96 -9.78 -7.39
CA LYS A 127 -11.92 -10.30 -8.76
C LYS A 127 -11.17 -9.32 -9.68
N SER A 128 -10.66 -9.82 -10.79
CA SER A 128 -10.13 -8.96 -11.84
C SER A 128 -11.21 -7.97 -12.30
N ARG A 129 -10.85 -6.68 -12.37
CA ARG A 129 -11.74 -5.57 -12.74
C ARG A 129 -13.03 -5.51 -11.86
N PRO A 130 -12.90 -5.27 -10.55
CA PRO A 130 -14.04 -5.19 -9.64
C PRO A 130 -14.84 -3.90 -9.85
N THR A 131 -16.08 -3.90 -9.39
CA THR A 131 -16.86 -2.67 -9.21
C THR A 131 -16.51 -2.00 -7.88
N VAL A 132 -16.90 -0.73 -7.71
CA VAL A 132 -16.73 -0.01 -6.44
C VAL A 132 -17.45 -0.74 -5.29
N ALA A 133 -18.64 -1.30 -5.55
CA ALA A 133 -19.40 -2.07 -4.56
C ALA A 133 -18.67 -3.36 -4.13
N GLU A 134 -17.97 -4.04 -5.04
CA GLU A 134 -17.16 -5.22 -4.72
C GLU A 134 -15.94 -4.86 -3.88
N ILE A 135 -15.26 -3.77 -4.22
CA ILE A 135 -14.14 -3.21 -3.45
C ILE A 135 -14.60 -2.89 -2.03
N LYS A 136 -15.69 -2.13 -1.89
CA LYS A 136 -16.25 -1.77 -0.59
C LYS A 136 -16.52 -3.01 0.28
N ARG A 137 -17.19 -4.02 -0.27
CA ARG A 137 -17.45 -5.28 0.44
C ARG A 137 -16.17 -6.03 0.84
N ALA A 138 -15.14 -6.00 -0.01
CA ALA A 138 -13.85 -6.63 0.30
C ALA A 138 -13.16 -5.93 1.47
N ILE A 139 -13.17 -4.59 1.48
CA ILE A 139 -12.65 -3.77 2.58
C ILE A 139 -13.44 -4.04 3.87
N GLU A 140 -14.78 -3.94 3.84
CA GLU A 140 -15.64 -4.15 5.00
C GLU A 140 -15.43 -5.53 5.65
N ARG A 141 -15.21 -6.58 4.86
CA ARG A 141 -14.87 -7.91 5.39
C ARG A 141 -13.57 -7.90 6.19
N LYS A 142 -12.55 -7.18 5.72
CA LYS A 142 -11.24 -7.10 6.41
C LYS A 142 -11.33 -6.23 7.66
N LEU A 143 -12.09 -5.14 7.63
CA LEU A 143 -12.28 -4.24 8.78
C LEU A 143 -12.90 -4.91 10.02
N LYS A 144 -13.55 -6.07 9.86
CA LYS A 144 -14.11 -6.82 10.99
C LYS A 144 -13.05 -7.33 11.98
N TYR A 145 -11.82 -7.53 11.53
CA TYR A 145 -10.73 -8.10 12.34
C TYR A 145 -9.40 -7.40 12.15
N PHE A 146 -9.32 -6.40 11.29
CA PHE A 146 -8.11 -5.66 10.99
C PHE A 146 -8.39 -4.16 10.91
N GLN A 147 -7.62 -3.37 11.64
CA GLN A 147 -7.73 -1.91 11.68
C GLN A 147 -6.57 -1.29 10.89
N PRO A 148 -6.73 -1.00 9.59
CA PRO A 148 -5.70 -0.37 8.79
C PRO A 148 -5.62 1.14 9.10
N ALA A 149 -4.41 1.68 9.15
CA ALA A 149 -4.18 3.11 9.13
C ALA A 149 -4.32 3.69 7.72
N VAL A 150 -4.00 2.86 6.71
CA VAL A 150 -4.06 3.24 5.29
C VAL A 150 -4.64 2.09 4.47
N ILE A 151 -5.52 2.44 3.54
CA ILE A 151 -6.04 1.53 2.51
C ILE A 151 -5.47 1.98 1.17
N VAL A 152 -4.81 1.07 0.47
CA VAL A 152 -4.17 1.32 -0.82
C VAL A 152 -4.88 0.53 -1.91
N ILE A 153 -5.22 1.19 -3.03
CA ILE A 153 -5.86 0.56 -4.19
C ILE A 153 -4.97 0.79 -5.40
N ASP A 154 -4.40 -0.25 -5.97
CA ASP A 154 -3.48 -0.17 -7.10
C ASP A 154 -4.01 -1.01 -8.27
N TYR A 155 -4.72 -0.40 -9.25
CA TYR A 155 -5.00 1.03 -9.46
C TYR A 155 -6.41 1.24 -10.01
N ILE A 156 -6.89 2.47 -9.98
CA ILE A 156 -8.27 2.86 -10.26
C ILE A 156 -8.74 2.47 -11.66
N ALA A 157 -7.89 2.52 -12.70
CA ALA A 157 -8.30 2.18 -14.07
C ALA A 157 -8.76 0.72 -14.25
N ASN A 158 -8.43 -0.15 -13.29
CA ASN A 158 -8.93 -1.53 -13.27
C ASN A 158 -10.30 -1.69 -12.61
N ILE A 159 -10.94 -0.60 -12.17
CA ILE A 159 -12.28 -0.63 -11.56
C ILE A 159 -13.32 -0.47 -12.67
N LYS A 160 -14.35 -1.33 -12.66
CA LYS A 160 -15.50 -1.19 -13.56
C LYS A 160 -16.47 -0.16 -13.00
N PRO A 161 -17.12 0.67 -13.87
CA PRO A 161 -18.25 1.47 -13.44
C PRO A 161 -19.38 0.55 -12.94
N ASP A 162 -20.11 1.01 -11.93
CA ASP A 162 -21.35 0.31 -11.51
C ASP A 162 -22.41 0.39 -12.61
N ALA A 163 -23.25 -0.64 -12.72
CA ALA A 163 -24.30 -0.69 -13.73
C ALA A 163 -25.25 0.53 -13.55
N GLY A 164 -25.35 1.36 -14.60
CA GLY A 164 -26.19 2.56 -14.62
C GLY A 164 -25.47 3.87 -14.27
N SER A 165 -24.16 3.85 -14.00
CA SER A 165 -23.36 5.06 -13.91
C SER A 165 -22.85 5.46 -15.31
N ASP A 166 -23.04 6.73 -15.68
CA ASP A 166 -22.43 7.30 -16.88
C ASP A 166 -20.91 7.10 -16.87
N ASN A 167 -20.37 6.87 -18.05
CA ASN A 167 -18.98 6.45 -18.28
C ASN A 167 -17.98 7.56 -17.88
N TRP A 168 -17.71 7.74 -16.60
CA TRP A 168 -16.71 8.70 -16.11
C TRP A 168 -15.26 8.31 -16.50
N LEU A 169 -15.04 7.08 -17.02
CA LEU A 169 -13.77 6.63 -17.60
C LEU A 169 -13.54 7.08 -19.06
N ALA A 170 -14.47 7.83 -19.65
CA ALA A 170 -14.31 8.38 -21.00
C ALA A 170 -13.50 9.69 -21.03
N ILE A 171 -12.86 10.08 -19.93
CA ILE A 171 -11.93 11.20 -19.86
C ILE A 171 -10.51 10.62 -19.82
N GLY A 172 -10.03 10.20 -20.98
CA GLY A 172 -8.65 9.77 -21.21
C GLY A 172 -7.97 10.72 -22.16
#